data_d86a49e5ca375766fb42df6b5dd93eee
#
_entry.id   d86a49e5ca375766fb42df6b5dd93eee
#
_cell.length_a   1.000
_cell.length_b   1.000
_cell.length_c   1.000
_cell.angle_alpha   90.00
_cell.angle_beta   90.00
_cell.angle_gamma   90.00
#
_symmetry.space_group_name_H-M   'P 1'
#
loop_
_entity.id
_entity.type
_entity.pdbx_description
1 polymer ?
#
loop_
_entity_poly.entity_id
_entity_poly.type
_entity_poly.pdbx_seq_one_letter_code
_entity_poly.pdbx_strand_id
1 'polypeptide(L)'
;TPEEFIQRIKEFATTVEPGTWITGGDWDHENWGGELPQRSWIDSITREHPVWINRLDGHMALANSQALQLSGIDQSVEEVEGGEIVRDADGELTGVLKDNAMNLIGQKVPEPTQQLTDRALEAAMQYVAQQGVTSVHQMSGYLDVLERFRDEGRLKTRIYAGMPISQWKSLAEKVQKQGRGDKWLRIGSLKGFM
;
A
#
# COMPACT_ATOMS: atom_id res chain seq x y z
N THR A 1 -14.26 14.66 -5.46
CA THR A 1 -15.15 14.29 -6.59
C THR A 1 -14.46 13.29 -7.51
N PRO A 2 -15.21 12.55 -8.37
CA PRO A 2 -14.61 11.67 -9.39
C PRO A 2 -13.64 12.41 -10.32
N GLU A 3 -13.96 13.62 -10.71
CA GLU A 3 -13.11 14.43 -11.58
C GLU A 3 -11.78 14.78 -10.90
N GLU A 4 -11.81 15.14 -9.62
CA GLU A 4 -10.59 15.41 -8.85
C GLU A 4 -9.75 14.15 -8.69
N PHE A 5 -10.37 12.99 -8.42
CA PHE A 5 -9.70 11.71 -8.36
C PHE A 5 -8.98 11.38 -9.67
N ILE A 6 -9.66 11.50 -10.82
CA ILE A 6 -9.10 11.30 -12.15
C ILE A 6 -7.95 12.28 -12.40
N GLN A 7 -8.16 13.56 -12.08
CA GLN A 7 -7.15 14.61 -12.32
C GLN A 7 -5.87 14.36 -11.52
N ARG A 8 -5.96 13.97 -10.26
CA ARG A 8 -4.79 13.64 -9.42
C ARG A 8 -3.98 12.47 -9.98
N ILE A 9 -4.66 11.43 -10.45
CA ILE A 9 -3.99 10.27 -11.09
C ILE A 9 -3.29 10.71 -12.37
N LYS A 10 -3.97 11.50 -13.21
CA LYS A 10 -3.41 12.05 -14.45
C LYS A 10 -2.15 12.88 -14.19
N GLU A 11 -2.21 13.79 -13.22
CA GLU A 11 -1.06 14.62 -12.84
C GLU A 11 0.10 13.76 -12.35
N PHE A 12 -0.16 12.79 -11.46
CA PHE A 12 0.88 11.91 -10.97
C PHE A 12 1.52 11.06 -12.08
N ALA A 13 0.72 10.54 -13.01
CA ALA A 13 1.21 9.75 -14.13
C ALA A 13 2.24 10.51 -15.00
N THR A 14 2.17 11.84 -15.06
CA THR A 14 3.17 12.65 -15.78
C THR A 14 4.49 12.83 -15.03
N THR A 15 4.56 12.43 -13.75
CA THR A 15 5.75 12.62 -12.90
C THR A 15 6.62 11.39 -12.80
N VAL A 16 6.17 10.26 -13.33
CA VAL A 16 6.86 8.97 -13.25
C VAL A 16 7.23 8.45 -14.65
N GLU A 17 8.29 7.65 -14.72
CA GLU A 17 8.75 7.07 -15.98
C GLU A 17 7.74 6.04 -16.51
N PRO A 18 7.54 5.97 -17.85
CA PRO A 18 6.67 4.97 -18.48
C PRO A 18 6.98 3.55 -17.97
N GLY A 19 5.92 2.75 -17.76
CA GLY A 19 6.03 1.39 -17.22
C GLY A 19 6.10 1.32 -15.68
N THR A 20 6.23 2.46 -15.01
CA THR A 20 6.20 2.50 -13.52
C THR A 20 4.80 2.17 -13.02
N TRP A 21 4.69 1.28 -12.04
CA TRP A 21 3.45 1.03 -11.33
C TRP A 21 3.07 2.23 -10.48
N ILE A 22 1.83 2.69 -10.64
CA ILE A 22 1.23 3.71 -9.79
C ILE A 22 0.49 3.00 -8.67
N THR A 23 0.96 3.19 -7.43
CA THR A 23 0.43 2.54 -6.22
C THR A 23 0.13 3.56 -5.13
N GLY A 24 -0.52 3.11 -4.04
CA GLY A 24 -0.97 3.98 -2.95
C GLY A 24 -2.38 4.50 -3.22
N GLY A 25 -2.61 5.79 -3.08
CA GLY A 25 -3.83 6.48 -3.47
C GLY A 25 -4.76 6.86 -2.33
N ASP A 26 -5.06 5.96 -1.41
CA ASP A 26 -5.92 6.18 -0.22
C ASP A 26 -7.24 6.91 -0.56
N TRP A 27 -7.88 6.51 -1.66
CA TRP A 27 -9.13 7.09 -2.11
C TRP A 27 -10.32 6.65 -1.25
N ASP A 28 -11.40 7.45 -1.27
CA ASP A 28 -12.64 7.12 -0.61
C ASP A 28 -13.83 7.59 -1.44
N HIS A 29 -14.59 6.62 -1.97
CA HIS A 29 -15.75 6.88 -2.81
C HIS A 29 -16.92 7.53 -2.07
N GLU A 30 -16.96 7.43 -0.75
CA GLU A 30 -17.96 8.13 0.06
C GLU A 30 -17.85 9.66 -0.08
N ASN A 31 -16.66 10.17 -0.38
CA ASN A 31 -16.43 11.61 -0.62
C ASN A 31 -17.15 12.16 -1.86
N TRP A 32 -17.65 11.27 -2.74
CA TRP A 32 -18.39 11.64 -3.95
C TRP A 32 -19.72 10.89 -4.14
N GLY A 33 -20.32 10.40 -3.05
CA GLY A 33 -21.67 9.85 -3.06
C GLY A 33 -21.76 8.33 -3.16
N GLY A 34 -20.65 7.61 -2.98
CA GLY A 34 -20.64 6.15 -2.84
C GLY A 34 -20.49 5.37 -4.15
N GLU A 35 -20.38 6.03 -5.30
CA GLU A 35 -20.11 5.34 -6.57
C GLU A 35 -18.69 4.79 -6.59
N LEU A 36 -18.54 3.46 -6.81
CA LEU A 36 -17.22 2.86 -6.93
C LEU A 36 -16.52 3.35 -8.21
N PRO A 37 -15.22 3.68 -8.13
CA PRO A 37 -14.46 4.05 -9.32
C PRO A 37 -14.34 2.86 -10.27
N GLN A 38 -14.14 3.14 -11.55
CA GLN A 38 -13.97 2.13 -12.58
C GLN A 38 -12.67 2.34 -13.35
N ARG A 39 -12.09 1.23 -13.85
CA ARG A 39 -10.89 1.28 -14.70
C ARG A 39 -11.06 2.21 -15.91
N SER A 40 -12.28 2.27 -16.46
CA SER A 40 -12.62 3.15 -17.59
C SER A 40 -12.38 4.63 -17.31
N TRP A 41 -12.46 5.06 -16.03
CA TRP A 41 -12.20 6.45 -15.65
C TRP A 41 -10.73 6.84 -15.82
N ILE A 42 -9.83 5.86 -15.70
CA ILE A 42 -8.39 6.10 -15.64
C ILE A 42 -7.59 5.49 -16.81
N ASP A 43 -8.16 4.53 -17.53
CA ASP A 43 -7.46 3.83 -18.61
C ASP A 43 -6.86 4.76 -19.66
N SER A 44 -7.62 5.78 -20.09
CA SER A 44 -7.17 6.69 -21.13
C SER A 44 -6.01 7.60 -20.73
N ILE A 45 -5.88 7.88 -19.42
CA ILE A 45 -4.89 8.79 -18.85
C ILE A 45 -3.67 8.08 -18.24
N THR A 46 -3.71 6.74 -18.15
CA THR A 46 -2.64 5.91 -17.58
C THR A 46 -2.16 4.81 -18.53
N ARG A 47 -2.17 5.08 -19.85
CA ARG A 47 -1.88 4.08 -20.89
C ARG A 47 -0.50 3.45 -20.79
N GLU A 48 0.45 4.16 -20.21
CA GLU A 48 1.85 3.72 -20.10
C GLU A 48 2.18 3.23 -18.68
N HIS A 49 1.20 3.19 -17.77
CA HIS A 49 1.41 2.87 -16.36
C HIS A 49 0.39 1.85 -15.87
N PRO A 50 0.81 0.69 -15.35
CA PRO A 50 -0.09 -0.15 -14.57
C PRO A 50 -0.45 0.59 -13.27
N VAL A 51 -1.76 0.65 -12.96
CA VAL A 51 -2.29 1.35 -11.78
C VAL A 51 -2.89 0.32 -10.83
N TRP A 52 -2.49 0.38 -9.55
CA TRP A 52 -3.04 -0.39 -8.46
C TRP A 52 -3.10 0.49 -7.21
N ILE A 53 -4.24 1.11 -6.96
CA ILE A 53 -4.41 2.12 -5.92
C ILE A 53 -5.48 1.71 -4.89
N ASN A 54 -5.10 1.74 -3.62
CA ASN A 54 -5.94 1.29 -2.51
C ASN A 54 -7.00 2.32 -2.11
N ARG A 55 -8.15 1.82 -1.65
CA ARG A 55 -9.03 2.61 -0.79
C ARG A 55 -8.36 2.81 0.58
N LEU A 56 -8.73 3.90 1.26
CA LEU A 56 -8.14 4.34 2.52
C LEU A 56 -8.19 3.29 3.65
N ASP A 57 -9.17 2.38 3.63
CA ASP A 57 -9.31 1.31 4.62
C ASP A 57 -8.48 0.05 4.30
N GLY A 58 -7.91 -0.03 3.09
CA GLY A 58 -7.12 -1.17 2.64
C GLY A 58 -7.94 -2.42 2.28
N HIS A 59 -9.28 -2.33 2.26
CA HIS A 59 -10.17 -3.47 1.94
C HIS A 59 -10.61 -3.55 0.48
N MET A 60 -10.25 -2.57 -0.33
CA MET A 60 -10.41 -2.64 -1.79
C MET A 60 -9.36 -1.81 -2.50
N ALA A 61 -9.12 -2.13 -3.76
CA ALA A 61 -8.25 -1.37 -4.62
C ALA A 61 -8.77 -1.35 -6.07
N LEU A 62 -8.40 -0.29 -6.80
CA LEU A 62 -8.70 -0.13 -8.21
C LEU A 62 -7.46 -0.45 -9.05
N ALA A 63 -7.66 -1.32 -10.05
CA ALA A 63 -6.72 -1.59 -11.13
C ALA A 63 -7.18 -0.92 -12.42
N ASN A 64 -6.25 -0.41 -13.22
CA ASN A 64 -6.53 -0.10 -14.62
C ASN A 64 -6.40 -1.36 -15.51
N SER A 65 -6.79 -1.26 -16.76
CA SER A 65 -6.73 -2.38 -17.70
C SER A 65 -5.33 -2.94 -17.88
N GLN A 66 -4.30 -2.12 -17.80
CA GLN A 66 -2.91 -2.57 -17.91
C GLN A 66 -2.47 -3.41 -16.71
N ALA A 67 -2.85 -3.02 -15.49
CA ALA A 67 -2.56 -3.81 -14.28
C ALA A 67 -3.29 -5.16 -14.29
N LEU A 68 -4.56 -5.21 -14.73
CA LEU A 68 -5.30 -6.44 -14.94
C LEU A 68 -4.58 -7.36 -15.93
N GLN A 69 -4.20 -6.83 -17.11
CA GLN A 69 -3.50 -7.59 -18.14
C GLN A 69 -2.16 -8.15 -17.65
N LEU A 70 -1.33 -7.35 -16.98
CA LEU A 70 -0.04 -7.79 -16.44
C LEU A 70 -0.21 -8.85 -15.33
N SER A 71 -1.36 -8.85 -14.67
CA SER A 71 -1.69 -9.85 -13.65
C SER A 71 -2.35 -11.11 -14.22
N GLY A 72 -2.61 -11.15 -15.52
CA GLY A 72 -3.26 -12.27 -16.20
C GLY A 72 -4.75 -12.38 -15.86
N ILE A 73 -5.39 -11.26 -15.52
CA ILE A 73 -6.80 -11.19 -15.15
C ILE A 73 -7.60 -10.72 -16.35
N ASP A 74 -8.52 -11.57 -16.79
CA ASP A 74 -9.51 -11.30 -17.84
C ASP A 74 -10.92 -11.66 -17.38
N GLN A 75 -11.88 -11.62 -18.31
CA GLN A 75 -13.29 -11.91 -18.03
C GLN A 75 -13.54 -13.32 -17.48
N SER A 76 -12.65 -14.27 -17.72
CA SER A 76 -12.77 -15.66 -17.26
C SER A 76 -12.25 -15.89 -15.83
N VAL A 77 -11.74 -14.83 -15.17
CA VAL A 77 -11.21 -14.93 -13.81
C VAL A 77 -12.29 -15.48 -12.86
N GLU A 78 -11.92 -16.52 -12.10
CA GLU A 78 -12.79 -17.15 -11.13
C GLU A 78 -12.88 -16.31 -9.84
N GLU A 79 -14.02 -16.43 -9.15
CA GLU A 79 -14.21 -15.80 -7.84
C GLU A 79 -13.22 -16.34 -6.81
N VAL A 80 -12.80 -15.48 -5.90
CA VAL A 80 -11.82 -15.79 -4.86
C VAL A 80 -12.54 -15.91 -3.52
N GLU A 81 -12.35 -17.01 -2.82
CA GLU A 81 -12.93 -17.21 -1.49
C GLU A 81 -12.50 -16.09 -0.52
N GLY A 82 -13.44 -15.44 0.12
CA GLY A 82 -13.21 -14.31 1.01
C GLY A 82 -12.79 -13.02 0.31
N GLY A 83 -13.06 -12.89 -0.99
CA GLY A 83 -12.85 -11.69 -1.78
C GLY A 83 -13.96 -11.46 -2.78
N GLU A 84 -13.94 -10.32 -3.45
CA GLU A 84 -14.91 -9.96 -4.49
C GLU A 84 -14.17 -9.32 -5.68
N ILE A 85 -14.51 -9.77 -6.89
CA ILE A 85 -14.09 -9.15 -8.14
C ILE A 85 -15.29 -8.37 -8.67
N VAL A 86 -15.25 -7.05 -8.54
CA VAL A 86 -16.41 -6.21 -8.86
C VAL A 86 -16.63 -6.16 -10.36
N ARG A 87 -17.86 -6.49 -10.77
CA ARG A 87 -18.33 -6.42 -12.16
C ARG A 87 -19.46 -5.42 -12.29
N ASP A 88 -19.61 -4.83 -13.44
CA ASP A 88 -20.73 -3.96 -13.77
C ASP A 88 -22.00 -4.76 -14.13
N ALA A 89 -23.05 -4.04 -14.54
CA ALA A 89 -24.34 -4.65 -14.89
C ALA A 89 -24.27 -5.56 -16.14
N ASP A 90 -23.28 -5.35 -16.99
CA ASP A 90 -23.02 -6.14 -18.20
C ASP A 90 -22.08 -7.33 -17.92
N GLY A 91 -21.61 -7.46 -16.67
CA GLY A 91 -20.70 -8.51 -16.24
C GLY A 91 -19.22 -8.19 -16.51
N GLU A 92 -18.90 -6.99 -16.99
CA GLU A 92 -17.53 -6.57 -17.28
C GLU A 92 -16.77 -6.22 -16.00
N LEU A 93 -15.45 -6.49 -16.00
CA LEU A 93 -14.58 -6.13 -14.88
C LEU A 93 -14.51 -4.60 -14.71
N THR A 94 -14.91 -4.11 -13.55
CA THR A 94 -14.77 -2.67 -13.22
C THR A 94 -13.33 -2.26 -12.91
N GLY A 95 -12.48 -3.23 -12.54
CA GLY A 95 -11.12 -3.02 -12.04
C GLY A 95 -11.03 -2.93 -10.51
N VAL A 96 -12.16 -2.89 -9.80
CA VAL A 96 -12.16 -2.94 -8.33
C VAL A 96 -12.11 -4.39 -7.86
N LEU A 97 -11.13 -4.68 -6.98
CA LEU A 97 -11.00 -5.95 -6.27
C LEU A 97 -11.08 -5.67 -4.76
N LYS A 98 -11.73 -6.59 -4.02
CA LYS A 98 -11.91 -6.46 -2.56
C LYS A 98 -11.29 -7.65 -1.82
N ASP A 99 -10.82 -7.38 -0.61
CA ASP A 99 -10.31 -8.35 0.35
C ASP A 99 -9.33 -9.37 -0.29
N ASN A 100 -9.58 -10.68 -0.17
CA ASN A 100 -8.67 -11.70 -0.71
C ASN A 100 -8.47 -11.63 -2.23
N ALA A 101 -9.42 -11.10 -2.99
CA ALA A 101 -9.25 -10.91 -4.43
C ALA A 101 -8.15 -9.90 -4.77
N MET A 102 -7.83 -8.98 -3.87
CA MET A 102 -6.73 -8.02 -4.05
C MET A 102 -5.37 -8.72 -4.24
N ASN A 103 -5.21 -9.94 -3.71
CA ASN A 103 -3.98 -10.70 -3.86
C ASN A 103 -3.66 -11.09 -5.30
N LEU A 104 -4.67 -11.18 -6.17
CA LEU A 104 -4.49 -11.48 -7.59
C LEU A 104 -3.56 -10.48 -8.28
N ILE A 105 -3.65 -9.20 -7.90
CA ILE A 105 -2.81 -8.13 -8.43
C ILE A 105 -1.66 -7.80 -7.48
N GLY A 106 -1.93 -7.73 -6.17
CA GLY A 106 -0.93 -7.34 -5.17
C GLY A 106 0.38 -8.11 -5.25
N GLN A 107 0.32 -9.41 -5.57
CA GLN A 107 1.49 -10.27 -5.76
C GLN A 107 2.30 -9.96 -7.04
N LYS A 108 1.75 -9.19 -7.97
CA LYS A 108 2.40 -8.80 -9.23
C LYS A 108 3.00 -7.40 -9.18
N VAL A 109 2.58 -6.61 -8.20
CA VAL A 109 3.17 -5.28 -7.96
C VAL A 109 4.62 -5.47 -7.54
N PRO A 110 5.59 -4.84 -8.21
CA PRO A 110 6.99 -4.94 -7.82
C PRO A 110 7.22 -4.42 -6.40
N GLU A 111 8.09 -5.10 -5.66
CA GLU A 111 8.55 -4.59 -4.38
C GLU A 111 9.20 -3.22 -4.53
N PRO A 112 8.96 -2.28 -3.62
CA PRO A 112 9.57 -0.97 -3.69
C PRO A 112 11.09 -1.07 -3.55
N THR A 113 11.81 -0.31 -4.36
CA THR A 113 13.26 -0.24 -4.24
C THR A 113 13.66 0.31 -2.86
N GLN A 114 14.85 -0.05 -2.38
CA GLN A 114 15.39 0.49 -1.14
C GLN A 114 15.37 2.04 -1.14
N GLN A 115 15.73 2.67 -2.25
CA GLN A 115 15.72 4.12 -2.38
C GLN A 115 14.30 4.70 -2.22
N LEU A 116 13.28 4.05 -2.78
CA LEU A 116 11.90 4.49 -2.62
C LEU A 116 11.43 4.33 -1.18
N THR A 117 11.72 3.19 -0.55
CA THR A 117 11.40 2.93 0.86
C THR A 117 12.07 3.93 1.79
N ASP A 118 13.34 4.26 1.54
CA ASP A 118 14.08 5.26 2.32
C ASP A 118 13.42 6.64 2.22
N ARG A 119 13.12 7.08 1.00
CA ARG A 119 12.45 8.37 0.77
C ARG A 119 11.07 8.42 1.41
N ALA A 120 10.31 7.33 1.32
CA ALA A 120 9.00 7.23 1.96
C ALA A 120 9.08 7.34 3.49
N LEU A 121 10.04 6.64 4.11
CA LEU A 121 10.26 6.70 5.55
C LEU A 121 10.71 8.10 6.00
N GLU A 122 11.61 8.74 5.26
CA GLU A 122 12.04 10.12 5.56
C GLU A 122 10.88 11.10 5.48
N ALA A 123 10.06 11.01 4.43
CA ALA A 123 8.89 11.87 4.24
C ALA A 123 7.86 11.65 5.37
N ALA A 124 7.58 10.38 5.73
CA ALA A 124 6.68 10.05 6.83
C ALA A 124 7.17 10.62 8.17
N MET A 125 8.45 10.43 8.52
CA MET A 125 9.02 10.98 9.75
C MET A 125 8.99 12.51 9.78
N GLN A 126 9.26 13.15 8.64
CA GLN A 126 9.17 14.60 8.54
C GLN A 126 7.73 15.10 8.72
N TYR A 127 6.78 14.42 8.08
CA TYR A 127 5.36 14.78 8.20
C TYR A 127 4.87 14.68 9.66
N VAL A 128 5.10 13.55 10.34
CA VAL A 128 4.64 13.39 11.72
C VAL A 128 5.35 14.34 12.68
N ALA A 129 6.63 14.65 12.45
CA ALA A 129 7.37 15.63 13.24
C ALA A 129 6.81 17.06 13.08
N GLN A 130 6.40 17.45 11.86
CA GLN A 130 5.73 18.75 11.60
C GLN A 130 4.39 18.87 12.32
N GLN A 131 3.71 17.75 12.58
CA GLN A 131 2.48 17.70 13.39
C GLN A 131 2.74 17.66 14.91
N GLY A 132 4.00 17.79 15.34
CA GLY A 132 4.38 17.72 16.76
C GLY A 132 4.40 16.29 17.33
N VAL A 133 4.30 15.26 16.50
CA VAL A 133 4.33 13.86 16.94
C VAL A 133 5.76 13.42 17.20
N THR A 134 6.06 13.02 18.43
CA THR A 134 7.41 12.63 18.86
C THR A 134 7.63 11.12 18.96
N SER A 135 6.57 10.33 18.85
CA SER A 135 6.63 8.86 18.91
C SER A 135 5.46 8.25 18.16
N VAL A 136 5.72 7.17 17.41
CA VAL A 136 4.71 6.44 16.63
C VAL A 136 4.83 4.94 16.88
N HIS A 137 3.69 4.23 16.73
CA HIS A 137 3.67 2.78 16.62
C HIS A 137 3.57 2.42 15.14
N GLN A 138 4.56 1.70 14.64
CA GLN A 138 4.59 1.18 13.29
C GLN A 138 4.17 -0.29 13.30
N MET A 139 3.13 -0.67 12.54
CA MET A 139 2.50 -1.99 12.63
C MET A 139 2.71 -2.88 11.39
N SER A 140 3.44 -2.40 10.40
CA SER A 140 3.53 -3.06 9.07
C SER A 140 4.81 -3.89 8.87
N GLY A 141 5.64 -4.09 9.88
CA GLY A 141 6.95 -4.72 9.71
C GLY A 141 8.05 -3.71 9.32
N TYR A 142 8.79 -3.95 8.24
CA TYR A 142 9.92 -3.10 7.80
C TYR A 142 11.00 -2.87 8.85
N LEU A 143 11.19 -3.84 9.75
CA LEU A 143 12.08 -3.68 10.90
C LEU A 143 13.54 -3.47 10.49
N ASP A 144 14.00 -4.14 9.45
CA ASP A 144 15.34 -4.00 8.87
C ASP A 144 15.64 -2.57 8.39
N VAL A 145 14.67 -1.93 7.73
CA VAL A 145 14.80 -0.54 7.30
C VAL A 145 14.88 0.40 8.51
N LEU A 146 14.03 0.18 9.51
CA LEU A 146 14.02 0.98 10.73
C LEU A 146 15.32 0.82 11.54
N GLU A 147 15.87 -0.41 11.62
CA GLU A 147 17.15 -0.68 12.27
C GLU A 147 18.29 0.03 11.56
N ARG A 148 18.33 -0.04 10.23
CA ARG A 148 19.33 0.67 9.43
C ARG A 148 19.26 2.19 9.65
N PHE A 149 18.06 2.78 9.62
CA PHE A 149 17.88 4.21 9.90
C PHE A 149 18.29 4.59 11.32
N ARG A 150 18.05 3.76 12.30
CA ARG A 150 18.55 3.96 13.68
C ARG A 150 20.06 3.97 13.71
N ASP A 151 20.68 2.95 13.12
CA ASP A 151 22.14 2.76 13.14
C ASP A 151 22.88 3.88 12.39
N GLU A 152 22.25 4.42 11.36
CA GLU A 152 22.72 5.60 10.62
C GLU A 152 22.39 6.94 11.31
N GLY A 153 21.66 6.93 12.43
CA GLY A 153 21.26 8.14 13.15
C GLY A 153 20.24 9.00 12.41
N ARG A 154 19.47 8.42 11.51
CA ARG A 154 18.49 9.10 10.63
C ARG A 154 17.08 9.14 11.18
N LEU A 155 16.76 8.42 12.27
CA LEU A 155 15.44 8.49 12.89
C LEU A 155 15.20 9.87 13.49
N LYS A 156 14.12 10.53 13.08
CA LYS A 156 13.65 11.84 13.58
C LYS A 156 12.51 11.72 14.59
N THR A 157 11.84 10.56 14.61
CA THR A 157 10.72 10.25 15.49
C THR A 157 11.02 8.93 16.16
N ARG A 158 10.66 8.78 17.43
CA ARG A 158 10.79 7.49 18.15
C ARG A 158 9.77 6.51 17.60
N ILE A 159 10.20 5.28 17.34
CA ILE A 159 9.36 4.25 16.73
C ILE A 159 9.27 3.04 17.65
N TYR A 160 8.05 2.60 17.93
CA TYR A 160 7.78 1.28 18.49
C TYR A 160 7.27 0.38 17.37
N ALA A 161 8.11 -0.52 16.88
CA ALA A 161 7.84 -1.36 15.74
C ALA A 161 7.14 -2.66 16.16
N GLY A 162 6.01 -2.92 15.53
CA GLY A 162 5.28 -4.19 15.57
C GLY A 162 5.64 -5.07 14.38
N MET A 163 5.51 -6.38 14.56
CA MET A 163 5.72 -7.39 13.52
C MET A 163 4.41 -8.13 13.26
N PRO A 164 4.21 -8.70 12.05
CA PRO A 164 3.10 -9.61 11.80
C PRO A 164 3.10 -10.78 12.80
N ILE A 165 1.91 -11.19 13.27
CA ILE A 165 1.80 -12.27 14.26
C ILE A 165 2.43 -13.58 13.76
N SER A 166 2.41 -13.83 12.47
CA SER A 166 3.07 -14.98 11.85
C SER A 166 4.59 -15.03 12.08
N GLN A 167 5.21 -13.88 12.37
CA GLN A 167 6.65 -13.75 12.62
C GLN A 167 7.02 -13.73 14.11
N TRP A 168 6.11 -14.16 15.00
CA TRP A 168 6.32 -14.08 16.45
C TRP A 168 7.59 -14.81 16.94
N LYS A 169 7.94 -15.95 16.31
CA LYS A 169 9.13 -16.72 16.69
C LYS A 169 10.41 -15.95 16.42
N SER A 170 10.54 -15.38 15.22
CA SER A 170 11.72 -14.58 14.85
C SER A 170 11.85 -13.33 15.69
N LEU A 171 10.73 -12.68 16.04
CA LEU A 171 10.73 -11.55 16.95
C LEU A 171 11.17 -11.95 18.36
N ALA A 172 10.69 -13.08 18.89
CA ALA A 172 11.08 -13.58 20.20
C ALA A 172 12.58 -13.89 20.28
N GLU A 173 13.13 -14.56 19.28
CA GLU A 173 14.57 -14.83 19.19
C GLU A 173 15.40 -13.54 19.11
N LYS A 174 14.94 -12.56 18.33
CA LYS A 174 15.60 -11.27 18.19
C LYS A 174 15.62 -10.53 19.52
N VAL A 175 14.48 -10.47 20.22
CA VAL A 175 14.37 -9.85 21.55
C VAL A 175 15.24 -10.54 22.58
N GLN A 176 15.33 -11.88 22.56
CA GLN A 176 16.22 -12.62 23.43
C GLN A 176 17.70 -12.29 23.21
N LYS A 177 18.12 -12.16 21.94
CA LYS A 177 19.53 -11.93 21.60
C LYS A 177 19.98 -10.48 21.77
N GLN A 178 19.11 -9.52 21.47
CA GLN A 178 19.47 -8.11 21.32
C GLN A 178 18.68 -7.18 22.24
N GLY A 179 17.73 -7.72 23.02
CA GLY A 179 16.80 -6.90 23.81
C GLY A 179 15.72 -6.24 22.93
N ARG A 180 15.03 -5.29 23.53
CA ARG A 180 13.91 -4.59 22.88
C ARG A 180 14.31 -3.30 22.15
N GLY A 181 15.60 -3.08 21.91
CA GLY A 181 16.09 -1.85 21.29
C GLY A 181 16.36 -0.73 22.29
N ASP A 182 16.28 0.50 21.83
CA ASP A 182 16.71 1.69 22.55
C ASP A 182 15.62 2.79 22.63
N LYS A 183 16.02 4.03 22.91
CA LYS A 183 15.11 5.18 22.99
C LYS A 183 14.55 5.63 21.64
N TRP A 184 15.16 5.23 20.52
CA TRP A 184 14.76 5.63 19.18
C TRP A 184 13.93 4.55 18.49
N LEU A 185 14.35 3.29 18.60
CA LEU A 185 13.65 2.15 18.02
C LEU A 185 13.44 1.07 19.08
N ARG A 186 12.19 0.78 19.40
CA ARG A 186 11.80 -0.36 20.26
C ARG A 186 11.02 -1.38 19.44
N ILE A 187 11.22 -2.64 19.77
CA ILE A 187 10.53 -3.79 19.18
C ILE A 187 9.84 -4.63 20.25
N GLY A 188 8.83 -5.41 19.90
CA GLY A 188 8.25 -6.37 20.85
C GLY A 188 6.72 -6.43 20.84
N SER A 189 6.05 -5.74 19.90
CA SER A 189 4.62 -5.94 19.64
C SER A 189 4.38 -6.81 18.43
N LEU A 190 3.23 -7.47 18.41
CA LEU A 190 2.74 -8.28 17.30
C LEU A 190 1.40 -7.74 16.82
N LYS A 191 1.19 -7.74 15.50
CA LYS A 191 -0.07 -7.37 14.88
C LYS A 191 -0.67 -8.60 14.19
N GLY A 192 -1.93 -8.87 14.48
CA GLY A 192 -2.73 -9.89 13.80
C GLY A 192 -4.16 -9.40 13.60
N PHE A 193 -4.82 -9.98 12.62
CA PHE A 193 -6.26 -9.86 12.38
C PHE A 193 -6.89 -11.21 12.74
N MET A 194 -8.09 -11.17 13.33
CA MET A 194 -8.89 -12.35 13.70
C MET A 194 -10.19 -12.32 12.93
#